data_b7aa8a6003a128e07be91ddf4aa76517
#
_entry.id   b7aa8a6003a128e07be91ddf4aa76517
#
_cell.length_a   1.000
_cell.length_b   1.000
_cell.length_c   1.000
_cell.angle_alpha   90.00
_cell.angle_beta   90.00
_cell.angle_gamma   90.00
#
_symmetry.space_group_name_H-M   'P 1'
#
loop_
_entity.id
_entity.type
_entity.pdbx_description
1 polymer ?
#
loop_
_entity_poly.entity_id
_entity_poly.type
_entity_poly.pdbx_seq_one_letter_code
_entity_poly.pdbx_strand_id
1 'polypeptide(L)'
;MEIDFVRLTGSIAYATLFIVAAGWDAWTRKIPNWTVAALAVLFLFAQLLTWSTPNWLSSFSAFGLVMLAGVPMFARRLIGAGDVKLLAVAALFAGMENLLLLLVATAIAGGALALVALAARPYAGVFGGWIRTRAGIPYGVAIAAGALHVGTTTGMLAISQRLTHLQL
;
A
#
# COMPACT_ATOMS: atom_id res chain seq x y z
N MET A 1 6.25 -10.39 26.25
CA MET A 1 5.66 -9.05 26.49
C MET A 1 6.36 -7.97 25.64
N GLU A 2 7.68 -7.85 25.62
CA GLU A 2 8.38 -6.82 24.81
C GLU A 2 8.24 -7.04 23.29
N ILE A 3 8.36 -8.30 22.82
CA ILE A 3 8.23 -8.63 21.38
C ILE A 3 6.83 -8.30 20.85
N ASP A 4 5.80 -8.50 21.67
CA ASP A 4 4.43 -8.17 21.28
C ASP A 4 4.19 -6.67 21.18
N PHE A 5 4.83 -5.88 22.04
CA PHE A 5 4.76 -4.42 21.97
C PHE A 5 5.43 -3.87 20.71
N VAL A 6 6.62 -4.37 20.35
CA VAL A 6 7.33 -3.97 19.13
C VAL A 6 6.52 -4.32 17.88
N ARG A 7 5.97 -5.54 17.82
CA ARG A 7 5.11 -5.96 16.71
C ARG A 7 3.85 -5.10 16.59
N LEU A 8 3.19 -4.81 17.71
CA LEU A 8 2.00 -3.96 17.73
C LEU A 8 2.30 -2.54 17.24
N THR A 9 3.36 -1.94 17.78
CA THR A 9 3.79 -0.58 17.39
C THR A 9 4.14 -0.51 15.91
N GLY A 10 4.88 -1.48 15.42
CA GLY A 10 5.23 -1.57 14.01
C GLY A 10 4.02 -1.78 13.10
N SER A 11 3.04 -2.62 13.51
CA SER A 11 1.79 -2.83 12.78
C SER A 11 0.98 -1.54 12.67
N ILE A 12 0.89 -0.79 13.77
CA ILE A 12 0.21 0.51 13.81
C ILE A 12 0.93 1.51 12.90
N ALA A 13 2.27 1.58 12.98
CA ALA A 13 3.07 2.47 12.13
C ALA A 13 2.89 2.13 10.64
N TYR A 14 2.93 0.85 10.28
CA TYR A 14 2.69 0.37 8.92
C TYR A 14 1.32 0.82 8.40
N ALA A 15 0.25 0.51 9.15
CA ALA A 15 -1.10 0.87 8.75
C ALA A 15 -1.27 2.39 8.65
N THR A 16 -0.78 3.14 9.64
CA THR A 16 -0.88 4.60 9.67
C THR A 16 -0.18 5.24 8.48
N LEU A 17 1.04 4.81 8.14
CA LEU A 17 1.78 5.36 7.01
C LEU A 17 1.09 5.11 5.66
N PHE A 18 0.52 3.92 5.45
CA PHE A 18 -0.26 3.65 4.24
C PHE A 18 -1.57 4.45 4.19
N ILE A 19 -2.27 4.60 5.32
CA ILE A 19 -3.48 5.42 5.41
C ILE A 19 -3.15 6.90 5.15
N VAL A 20 -2.05 7.41 5.70
CA VAL A 20 -1.59 8.79 5.47
C VAL A 20 -1.24 8.98 3.99
N ALA A 21 -0.50 8.04 3.37
CA ALA A 21 -0.18 8.12 1.96
C ALA A 21 -1.43 8.12 1.07
N ALA A 22 -2.41 7.25 1.39
CA ALA A 22 -3.69 7.18 0.71
C ALA A 22 -4.51 8.48 0.86
N GLY A 23 -4.60 9.02 2.08
CA GLY A 23 -5.30 10.27 2.35
C GLY A 23 -4.68 11.45 1.61
N TRP A 24 -3.35 11.53 1.61
CA TRP A 24 -2.63 12.58 0.88
C TRP A 24 -2.84 12.47 -0.63
N ASP A 25 -2.79 11.24 -1.17
CA ASP A 25 -3.08 11.00 -2.59
C ASP A 25 -4.53 11.35 -2.95
N ALA A 26 -5.49 10.96 -2.11
CA ALA A 26 -6.90 11.30 -2.31
C ALA A 26 -7.15 12.80 -2.36
N TRP A 27 -6.42 13.57 -1.54
CA TRP A 27 -6.60 15.02 -1.43
C TRP A 27 -5.79 15.82 -2.46
N THR A 28 -4.50 15.49 -2.61
CA THR A 28 -3.54 16.29 -3.40
C THR A 28 -3.16 15.66 -4.73
N ARG A 29 -3.51 14.39 -4.96
CA ARG A 29 -3.05 13.59 -6.11
C ARG A 29 -1.52 13.51 -6.22
N LYS A 30 -0.87 13.56 -5.07
CA LYS A 30 0.60 13.46 -4.95
C LYS A 30 0.92 12.65 -3.71
N ILE A 31 1.78 11.65 -3.86
CA ILE A 31 2.30 10.87 -2.73
C ILE A 31 3.57 11.56 -2.24
N PRO A 32 3.64 12.00 -0.96
CA PRO A 32 4.82 12.64 -0.42
C PRO A 32 6.00 11.66 -0.37
N ASN A 33 7.18 12.08 -0.77
CA ASN A 33 8.36 11.22 -0.72
C ASN A 33 8.72 10.79 0.71
N TRP A 34 8.38 11.60 1.73
CA TRP A 34 8.67 11.27 3.11
C TRP A 34 7.86 10.04 3.61
N THR A 35 6.62 9.81 3.13
CA THR A 35 5.84 8.63 3.50
C THR A 35 6.48 7.37 2.94
N VAL A 36 6.97 7.42 1.71
CA VAL A 36 7.70 6.31 1.07
C VAL A 36 9.02 6.04 1.81
N ALA A 37 9.75 7.10 2.16
CA ALA A 37 10.99 6.97 2.93
C ALA A 37 10.74 6.41 4.34
N ALA A 38 9.69 6.88 5.03
CA ALA A 38 9.32 6.37 6.34
C ALA A 38 8.92 4.89 6.31
N LEU A 39 8.18 4.45 5.28
CA LEU A 39 7.88 3.04 5.06
C LEU A 39 9.14 2.20 4.80
N ALA A 40 10.08 2.71 3.99
CA ALA A 40 11.34 2.00 3.74
C ALA A 40 12.18 1.87 5.02
N VAL A 41 12.25 2.91 5.83
CA VAL A 41 12.92 2.87 7.15
C VAL A 41 12.21 1.90 8.09
N LEU A 42 10.88 1.92 8.13
CA LEU A 42 10.09 0.97 8.93
C LEU A 42 10.37 -0.47 8.51
N PHE A 43 10.49 -0.73 7.19
CA PHE A 43 10.85 -2.06 6.69
C PHE A 43 12.23 -2.51 7.20
N LEU A 44 13.24 -1.63 7.18
CA LEU A 44 14.57 -1.95 7.70
C LEU A 44 14.53 -2.30 9.19
N PHE A 45 13.81 -1.52 10.00
CA PHE A 45 13.60 -1.82 11.41
C PHE A 45 12.86 -3.15 11.61
N ALA A 46 11.83 -3.42 10.82
CA ALA A 46 11.08 -4.66 10.88
C ALA A 46 11.98 -5.89 10.60
N GLN A 47 12.86 -5.78 9.62
CA GLN A 47 13.84 -6.83 9.29
C GLN A 47 14.85 -7.04 10.42
N LEU A 48 15.38 -5.97 11.01
CA LEU A 48 16.37 -6.05 12.10
C LEU A 48 15.76 -6.63 13.38
N LEU A 49 14.48 -6.35 13.64
CA LEU A 49 13.75 -6.83 14.83
C LEU A 49 13.06 -8.17 14.62
N THR A 50 13.37 -8.88 13.53
CA THR A 50 12.75 -10.18 13.16
C THR A 50 11.22 -10.17 13.17
N TRP A 51 10.63 -9.04 12.80
CA TRP A 51 9.20 -8.87 12.75
C TRP A 51 8.65 -9.41 11.44
N SER A 52 7.96 -10.53 11.45
CA SER A 52 7.15 -11.17 10.37
C SER A 52 7.31 -10.63 8.92
N THR A 53 8.52 -10.29 8.52
CA THR A 53 8.83 -9.85 7.17
C THR A 53 9.43 -10.99 6.35
N PRO A 54 9.24 -11.03 5.02
CA PRO A 54 9.93 -11.96 4.16
C PRO A 54 11.46 -11.82 4.29
N ASN A 55 12.21 -12.84 3.87
CA ASN A 55 13.66 -12.73 3.87
C ASN A 55 14.15 -11.61 2.93
N TRP A 56 15.34 -11.08 3.17
CA TRP A 56 15.92 -9.98 2.41
C TRP A 56 15.90 -10.18 0.90
N LEU A 57 16.26 -11.38 0.44
CA LEU A 57 16.30 -11.69 -0.98
C LEU A 57 14.90 -11.63 -1.61
N SER A 58 13.89 -12.20 -0.97
CA SER A 58 12.50 -12.17 -1.41
C SER A 58 11.98 -10.72 -1.48
N SER A 59 12.23 -9.93 -0.43
CA SER A 59 11.78 -8.53 -0.36
C SER A 59 12.43 -7.66 -1.43
N PHE A 60 13.75 -7.71 -1.58
CA PHE A 60 14.44 -6.89 -2.59
C PHE A 60 14.18 -7.37 -4.01
N SER A 61 13.94 -8.67 -4.23
CA SER A 61 13.53 -9.19 -5.55
C SER A 61 12.14 -8.66 -5.93
N ALA A 62 11.19 -8.65 -5.00
CA ALA A 62 9.86 -8.09 -5.21
C ALA A 62 9.91 -6.58 -5.51
N PHE A 63 10.69 -5.83 -4.71
CA PHE A 63 10.94 -4.41 -4.95
C PHE A 63 11.53 -4.16 -6.35
N GLY A 64 12.58 -4.90 -6.68
CA GLY A 64 13.28 -4.77 -7.97
C GLY A 64 12.36 -5.06 -9.14
N LEU A 65 11.52 -6.11 -9.04
CA LEU A 65 10.56 -6.47 -10.08
C LEU A 65 9.51 -5.37 -10.29
N VAL A 66 8.97 -4.81 -9.20
CA VAL A 66 8.02 -3.70 -9.28
C VAL A 66 8.66 -2.45 -9.87
N MET A 67 9.92 -2.14 -9.49
CA MET A 67 10.64 -1.00 -10.08
C MET A 67 10.96 -1.23 -11.55
N LEU A 68 11.38 -2.44 -11.93
CA LEU A 68 11.70 -2.80 -13.31
C LEU A 68 10.48 -2.66 -14.24
N ALA A 69 9.30 -3.05 -13.77
CA ALA A 69 8.05 -2.88 -14.51
C ALA A 69 7.50 -1.46 -14.41
N GLY A 70 7.56 -0.83 -13.23
CA GLY A 70 6.95 0.46 -12.96
C GLY A 70 7.68 1.64 -13.59
N VAL A 71 9.02 1.63 -13.67
CA VAL A 71 9.79 2.73 -14.27
C VAL A 71 9.48 2.91 -15.76
N PRO A 72 9.43 1.87 -16.60
CA PRO A 72 8.99 2.01 -17.99
C PRO A 72 7.53 2.49 -18.13
N MET A 73 6.64 2.04 -17.24
CA MET A 73 5.24 2.50 -17.23
C MET A 73 5.15 3.98 -16.86
N PHE A 74 5.95 4.43 -15.90
CA PHE A 74 6.07 5.86 -15.58
C PHE A 74 6.64 6.66 -16.76
N ALA A 75 7.68 6.18 -17.43
CA ALA A 75 8.27 6.84 -18.59
C ALA A 75 7.26 7.01 -19.74
N ARG A 76 6.32 6.05 -19.87
CA ARG A 76 5.20 6.12 -20.84
C ARG A 76 4.00 6.91 -20.32
N ARG A 77 4.08 7.54 -19.15
CA ARG A 77 3.01 8.32 -18.49
C ARG A 77 1.74 7.51 -18.17
N LEU A 78 1.86 6.19 -17.99
CA LEU A 78 0.75 5.31 -17.65
C LEU A 78 0.47 5.32 -16.16
N ILE A 79 1.50 5.51 -15.32
CA ILE A 79 1.41 5.51 -13.85
C ILE A 79 2.21 6.69 -13.30
N GLY A 80 1.80 7.21 -12.14
CA GLY A 80 2.51 8.27 -11.42
C GLY A 80 3.81 7.76 -10.79
N ALA A 81 4.85 8.61 -10.74
CA ALA A 81 6.12 8.25 -10.08
C ALA A 81 5.93 7.93 -8.59
N GLY A 82 4.99 8.61 -7.92
CA GLY A 82 4.65 8.34 -6.51
C GLY A 82 4.05 6.95 -6.32
N ASP A 83 3.14 6.56 -7.22
CA ASP A 83 2.47 5.26 -7.18
C ASP A 83 3.47 4.11 -7.37
N VAL A 84 4.40 4.25 -8.32
CA VAL A 84 5.46 3.25 -8.54
C VAL A 84 6.32 3.08 -7.28
N LYS A 85 6.73 4.19 -6.65
CA LYS A 85 7.54 4.16 -5.43
C LYS A 85 6.77 3.53 -4.26
N LEU A 86 5.51 3.92 -4.07
CA LEU A 86 4.68 3.40 -2.99
C LEU A 86 4.42 1.89 -3.16
N LEU A 87 4.11 1.46 -4.40
CA LEU A 87 3.91 0.05 -4.71
C LEU A 87 5.20 -0.77 -4.53
N ALA A 88 6.35 -0.21 -4.93
CA ALA A 88 7.65 -0.87 -4.74
C ALA A 88 7.99 -1.05 -3.26
N VAL A 89 7.73 -0.04 -2.42
CA VAL A 89 7.93 -0.16 -0.97
C VAL A 89 6.91 -1.12 -0.35
N ALA A 90 5.66 -1.14 -0.81
CA ALA A 90 4.69 -2.16 -0.39
C ALA A 90 5.16 -3.58 -0.74
N ALA A 91 5.81 -3.75 -1.90
CA ALA A 91 6.38 -5.04 -2.32
C ALA A 91 7.55 -5.50 -1.44
N LEU A 92 8.32 -4.59 -0.78
CA LEU A 92 9.31 -4.98 0.23
C LEU A 92 8.67 -5.78 1.37
N PHE A 93 7.53 -5.32 1.86
CA PHE A 93 6.80 -5.98 2.94
C PHE A 93 6.08 -7.26 2.48
N ALA A 94 5.60 -7.30 1.24
CA ALA A 94 4.93 -8.47 0.68
C ALA A 94 5.92 -9.61 0.38
N GLY A 95 7.13 -9.28 -0.07
CA GLY A 95 8.07 -10.25 -0.65
C GLY A 95 7.56 -10.86 -1.94
N MET A 96 8.35 -11.74 -2.55
CA MET A 96 7.95 -12.46 -3.76
C MET A 96 6.76 -13.38 -3.55
N GLU A 97 6.63 -13.92 -2.33
CA GLU A 97 5.59 -14.88 -1.96
C GLU A 97 4.18 -14.27 -2.03
N ASN A 98 4.05 -13.00 -1.63
CA ASN A 98 2.77 -12.29 -1.60
C ASN A 98 2.68 -11.17 -2.64
N LEU A 99 3.67 -11.04 -3.53
CA LEU A 99 3.68 -10.00 -4.55
C LEU A 99 2.46 -10.07 -5.46
N LEU A 100 2.10 -11.27 -5.91
CA LEU A 100 0.91 -11.47 -6.75
C LEU A 100 -0.37 -11.06 -6.01
N LEU A 101 -0.49 -11.42 -4.74
CA LEU A 101 -1.62 -11.02 -3.90
C LEU A 101 -1.70 -9.49 -3.78
N LEU A 102 -0.55 -8.82 -3.54
CA LEU A 102 -0.47 -7.36 -3.47
C LEU A 102 -0.95 -6.72 -4.79
N LEU A 103 -0.46 -7.20 -5.92
CA LEU A 103 -0.81 -6.65 -7.23
C LEU A 103 -2.29 -6.86 -7.56
N VAL A 104 -2.82 -8.05 -7.30
CA VAL A 104 -4.23 -8.39 -7.53
C VAL A 104 -5.15 -7.56 -6.61
N ALA A 105 -4.84 -7.50 -5.32
CA ALA A 105 -5.62 -6.70 -4.38
C ALA A 105 -5.61 -5.21 -4.75
N THR A 106 -4.44 -4.68 -5.13
CA THR A 106 -4.30 -3.30 -5.63
C THR A 106 -5.12 -3.08 -6.91
N ALA A 107 -5.08 -4.03 -7.86
CA ALA A 107 -5.84 -3.94 -9.11
C ALA A 107 -7.35 -3.97 -8.87
N ILE A 108 -7.82 -4.84 -7.97
CA ILE A 108 -9.24 -4.91 -7.59
C ILE A 108 -9.68 -3.60 -6.93
N ALA A 109 -8.92 -3.11 -5.95
CA ALA A 109 -9.21 -1.84 -5.28
C ALA A 109 -9.20 -0.66 -6.27
N GLY A 110 -8.21 -0.59 -7.16
CA GLY A 110 -8.13 0.43 -8.20
C GLY A 110 -9.29 0.35 -9.21
N GLY A 111 -9.67 -0.86 -9.61
CA GLY A 111 -10.83 -1.09 -10.48
C GLY A 111 -12.15 -0.66 -9.81
N ALA A 112 -12.34 -0.99 -8.53
CA ALA A 112 -13.49 -0.55 -7.76
C ALA A 112 -13.55 0.98 -7.66
N LEU A 113 -12.42 1.65 -7.36
CA LEU A 113 -12.35 3.11 -7.35
C LEU A 113 -12.66 3.72 -8.72
N ALA A 114 -12.20 3.08 -9.80
CA ALA A 114 -12.50 3.51 -11.16
C ALA A 114 -13.99 3.42 -11.47
N LEU A 115 -14.63 2.32 -11.09
CA LEU A 115 -16.06 2.12 -11.27
C LEU A 115 -16.88 3.14 -10.46
N VAL A 116 -16.51 3.38 -9.21
CA VAL A 116 -17.15 4.41 -8.38
C VAL A 116 -16.98 5.80 -9.00
N ALA A 117 -15.77 6.14 -9.45
CA ALA A 117 -15.53 7.43 -10.13
C ALA A 117 -16.32 7.57 -11.44
N LEU A 118 -16.51 6.48 -12.18
CA LEU A 118 -17.31 6.47 -13.40
C LEU A 118 -18.80 6.64 -13.10
N ALA A 119 -19.31 5.90 -12.12
CA ALA A 119 -20.72 5.98 -11.69
C ALA A 119 -21.07 7.36 -11.10
N ALA A 120 -20.11 8.01 -10.45
CA ALA A 120 -20.31 9.33 -9.85
C ALA A 120 -20.24 10.49 -10.86
N ARG A 121 -19.80 10.27 -12.10
CA ARG A 121 -19.68 11.32 -13.14
C ARG A 121 -20.99 12.10 -13.40
N PRO A 122 -22.18 11.46 -13.49
CA PRO A 122 -23.41 12.21 -13.71
C PRO A 122 -23.76 13.18 -12.59
N TYR A 123 -23.31 12.89 -11.38
CA TYR A 123 -23.59 13.68 -10.17
C TYR A 123 -22.48 14.70 -9.83
N ALA A 124 -21.48 14.84 -10.68
CA ALA A 124 -20.32 15.72 -10.43
C ALA A 124 -20.69 17.20 -10.25
N GLY A 125 -21.82 17.65 -10.81
CA GLY A 125 -22.36 19.00 -10.62
C GLY A 125 -22.97 19.23 -9.24
N VAL A 126 -23.44 18.21 -8.56
CA VAL A 126 -24.10 18.27 -7.25
C VAL A 126 -23.11 18.17 -6.10
N PHE A 127 -22.05 17.38 -6.26
CA PHE A 127 -21.01 17.13 -5.26
C PHE A 127 -19.80 18.07 -5.37
N GLY A 128 -20.00 19.28 -5.89
CA GLY A 128 -19.10 20.43 -5.96
C GLY A 128 -17.61 20.15 -5.65
N GLY A 129 -16.82 19.79 -6.65
CA GLY A 129 -15.36 19.87 -6.55
C GLY A 129 -14.62 18.60 -6.09
N TRP A 130 -15.21 17.66 -5.38
CA TRP A 130 -14.57 16.41 -4.96
C TRP A 130 -14.35 15.44 -6.14
N ILE A 131 -15.27 15.43 -7.09
CA ILE A 131 -15.17 14.65 -8.32
C ILE A 131 -14.79 15.59 -9.47
N ARG A 132 -13.59 16.15 -9.41
CA ARG A 132 -13.04 16.84 -10.58
C ARG A 132 -12.75 15.79 -11.64
N THR A 133 -13.59 15.73 -12.65
CA THR A 133 -13.54 14.80 -13.80
C THR A 133 -12.22 14.85 -14.60
N ARG A 134 -11.33 15.80 -14.32
CA ARG A 134 -9.97 15.91 -14.89
C ARG A 134 -8.86 15.42 -13.95
N ALA A 135 -9.15 15.15 -12.69
CA ALA A 135 -8.17 14.57 -11.78
C ALA A 135 -8.30 13.04 -11.86
N GLY A 136 -7.27 12.33 -12.29
CA GLY A 136 -7.24 10.87 -12.41
C GLY A 136 -7.67 10.14 -11.12
N ILE A 137 -7.72 8.82 -11.14
CA ILE A 137 -8.07 7.97 -9.99
C ILE A 137 -6.91 8.03 -8.97
N PRO A 138 -7.20 8.13 -7.63
CA PRO A 138 -6.16 8.12 -6.59
C PRO A 138 -5.61 6.69 -6.44
N TYR A 139 -4.59 6.34 -7.23
CA TYR A 139 -3.99 5.00 -7.19
C TYR A 139 -3.29 4.69 -5.86
N GLY A 140 -2.81 5.71 -5.14
CA GLY A 140 -2.24 5.54 -3.81
C GLY A 140 -3.21 4.93 -2.81
N VAL A 141 -4.51 5.23 -2.93
CA VAL A 141 -5.57 4.60 -2.12
C VAL A 141 -5.67 3.09 -2.42
N ALA A 142 -5.64 2.73 -3.71
CA ALA A 142 -5.69 1.33 -4.13
C ALA A 142 -4.46 0.54 -3.65
N ILE A 143 -3.27 1.14 -3.76
CA ILE A 143 -2.02 0.53 -3.28
C ILE A 143 -2.05 0.34 -1.77
N ALA A 144 -2.51 1.35 -1.03
CA ALA A 144 -2.64 1.24 0.43
C ALA A 144 -3.64 0.15 0.83
N ALA A 145 -4.78 0.03 0.15
CA ALA A 145 -5.75 -1.04 0.40
C ALA A 145 -5.13 -2.43 0.14
N GLY A 146 -4.40 -2.59 -0.97
CA GLY A 146 -3.68 -3.84 -1.28
C GLY A 146 -2.60 -4.16 -0.24
N ALA A 147 -1.81 -3.18 0.16
CA ALA A 147 -0.77 -3.34 1.18
C ALA A 147 -1.35 -3.72 2.55
N LEU A 148 -2.43 -3.06 2.98
CA LEU A 148 -3.12 -3.38 4.22
C LEU A 148 -3.73 -4.79 4.18
N HIS A 149 -4.31 -5.20 3.06
CA HIS A 149 -4.83 -6.55 2.88
C HIS A 149 -3.72 -7.59 3.01
N VAL A 150 -2.59 -7.41 2.33
CA VAL A 150 -1.42 -8.29 2.47
C VAL A 150 -0.90 -8.28 3.91
N GLY A 151 -0.84 -7.12 4.57
CA GLY A 151 -0.42 -7.01 5.96
C GLY A 151 -1.28 -7.82 6.93
N THR A 152 -2.60 -7.96 6.65
CA THR A 152 -3.49 -8.82 7.45
C THR A 152 -3.28 -10.30 7.20
N THR A 153 -3.04 -10.70 5.95
CA THR A 153 -2.87 -12.12 5.57
C THR A 153 -1.49 -12.66 5.98
N THR A 154 -0.46 -11.83 5.97
CA THR A 154 0.91 -12.21 6.35
C THR A 154 1.17 -12.17 7.86
N GLY A 155 0.17 -11.75 8.67
CA GLY A 155 0.34 -11.59 10.11
C GLY A 155 1.19 -10.39 10.52
N MET A 156 1.54 -9.52 9.58
CA MET A 156 2.22 -8.25 9.85
C MET A 156 1.35 -7.31 10.68
N LEU A 157 0.04 -7.27 10.38
CA LEU A 157 -0.93 -6.61 11.23
C LEU A 157 -1.34 -7.60 12.33
N ALA A 158 -0.91 -7.37 13.55
CA ALA A 158 -1.13 -8.23 14.72
C ALA A 158 -2.61 -8.52 15.07
N ILE A 159 -3.54 -7.97 14.28
CA ILE A 159 -4.99 -8.11 14.44
C ILE A 159 -5.43 -9.56 14.15
N SER A 160 -4.79 -10.23 13.22
CA SER A 160 -5.17 -11.58 12.77
C SER A 160 -4.91 -12.66 13.85
N GLN A 161 -3.89 -12.51 14.65
CA GLN A 161 -3.53 -13.53 15.67
C GLN A 161 -4.43 -13.49 16.91
N ARG A 162 -5.02 -12.34 17.24
CA ARG A 162 -5.95 -12.25 18.38
C ARG A 162 -7.32 -12.86 18.10
N LEU A 163 -7.76 -12.86 16.85
CA LEU A 163 -9.07 -13.42 16.50
C LEU A 163 -9.08 -14.95 16.50
N THR A 164 -7.97 -15.58 16.19
CA THR A 164 -7.83 -17.05 16.26
C THR A 164 -7.78 -17.58 17.69
N HIS A 165 -7.28 -16.78 18.65
CA HIS A 165 -7.28 -17.15 20.06
C HIS A 165 -8.62 -16.94 20.79
N LEU A 166 -9.58 -16.24 20.16
CA LEU A 166 -10.92 -16.04 20.72
C LEU A 166 -11.95 -17.06 20.21
N GLN A 167 -11.55 -17.96 19.30
CA GLN A 167 -12.41 -19.01 18.74
C GLN A 167 -12.12 -20.41 19.32
N LEU A 168 -11.27 -20.54 20.33
CA LEU A 168 -11.01 -21.75 21.12
C LEU A 168 -11.45 -21.50 22.57
#